data_aeda906fc517f45213e2307092ecb08e
#
_entry.id   aeda906fc517f45213e2307092ecb08e
#
_cell.length_a   1.000
_cell.length_b   1.000
_cell.length_c   1.000
_cell.angle_alpha   90.00
_cell.angle_beta   90.00
_cell.angle_gamma   90.00
#
_symmetry.space_group_name_H-M   'P 1'
#
loop_
_entity.id
_entity.type
_entity.pdbx_description
1 polymer ?
#
loop_
_entity_poly.entity_id
_entity_poly.type
_entity_poly.pdbx_seq_one_letter_code
_entity_poly.pdbx_strand_id
1 'polypeptide(L)'
;VAIALVTLFITSAAPIINAQVGQPDIVQEQWYHSYLTLTLDVQAWAEDYPEIVILTVAGQTELGKNLWVVQISDWTQDTKPNGTQKEIVYIDGGHHGNEHLGTELAFLTAEYYIEGWVAGDQDVIDVLTKTELHILIMLNADGNDIDTRWNLNQVDLNRNYDHYWNTCPTTQPGSSAFSESETLANSNYMNTVVPDVDLYVTMHTGVWIMLYPWGKWPDQPSDWELFYGIRDEVHTNISDIPIQNANQDTIVLEFSYTN
;
A
#
# COMPACT_ATOMS: atom_id res chain seq x y z
N VAL A 1 -9.04 13.36 9.12
CA VAL A 1 -7.99 12.57 8.47
C VAL A 1 -8.28 12.61 6.99
N ALA A 2 -7.39 13.18 6.21
CA ALA A 2 -7.50 13.19 4.76
C ALA A 2 -6.85 11.92 4.21
N ILE A 3 -7.53 11.25 3.29
CA ILE A 3 -7.02 10.05 2.63
C ILE A 3 -6.87 10.38 1.16
N ALA A 4 -5.67 10.34 0.65
CA ALA A 4 -5.39 10.57 -0.76
C ALA A 4 -4.37 9.58 -1.33
N LEU A 5 -4.44 9.36 -2.61
CA LEU A 5 -3.66 8.40 -3.36
C LEU A 5 -2.56 9.09 -4.15
N VAL A 6 -1.36 8.56 -4.08
CA VAL A 6 -0.30 8.86 -5.05
C VAL A 6 0.05 7.56 -5.78
N THR A 7 -0.24 7.50 -7.07
CA THR A 7 0.23 6.40 -7.93
C THR A 7 1.40 6.92 -8.74
N LEU A 8 2.58 6.46 -8.44
CA LEU A 8 3.79 6.83 -9.17
C LEU A 8 4.06 5.80 -10.26
N PHE A 9 4.29 6.26 -11.48
CA PHE A 9 4.75 5.43 -12.59
C PHE A 9 6.23 5.68 -12.79
N ILE A 10 7.02 4.63 -12.66
CA ILE A 10 8.43 4.65 -13.04
C ILE A 10 8.56 4.02 -14.42
N THR A 11 8.95 4.81 -15.41
CA THR A 11 9.48 4.30 -16.66
C THR A 11 11.01 4.27 -16.58
N SER A 12 11.57 3.32 -15.87
CA SER A 12 12.99 3.04 -15.94
C SER A 12 13.22 1.87 -16.88
N ALA A 13 14.05 2.07 -17.90
CA ALA A 13 14.59 0.97 -18.69
C ALA A 13 15.63 0.26 -17.81
N ALA A 14 15.25 -0.83 -17.18
CA ALA A 14 16.19 -1.69 -16.47
C ALA A 14 17.23 -2.26 -17.44
N PRO A 15 18.51 -2.39 -17.04
CA PRO A 15 19.52 -3.02 -17.86
C PRO A 15 19.19 -4.49 -18.04
N ILE A 16 19.23 -4.96 -19.30
CA ILE A 16 19.04 -6.36 -19.64
C ILE A 16 20.22 -7.15 -19.09
N ILE A 17 20.05 -7.85 -18.01
CA ILE A 17 21.01 -8.86 -17.54
C ILE A 17 20.73 -10.14 -18.31
N ASN A 18 21.71 -10.60 -19.10
CA ASN A 18 21.68 -11.85 -19.84
C ASN A 18 21.50 -13.04 -18.88
N ALA A 19 20.32 -13.62 -18.83
CA ALA A 19 20.07 -14.87 -18.14
C ALA A 19 20.55 -16.06 -18.99
N GLN A 20 21.35 -16.92 -18.39
CA GLN A 20 21.82 -18.16 -18.99
C GLN A 20 20.70 -19.19 -19.11
N VAL A 21 20.75 -19.93 -20.22
CA VAL A 21 19.83 -21.02 -20.59
C VAL A 21 19.89 -22.17 -19.59
N GLY A 22 18.74 -22.61 -19.10
CA GLY A 22 18.59 -23.94 -18.50
C GLY A 22 17.82 -24.07 -17.20
N GLN A 23 16.62 -23.47 -17.11
CA GLN A 23 15.63 -23.83 -16.09
C GLN A 23 14.25 -23.99 -16.75
N PRO A 24 13.45 -24.98 -16.35
CA PRO A 24 12.11 -25.16 -16.90
C PRO A 24 11.10 -24.16 -16.37
N ASP A 25 10.32 -23.62 -17.27
CA ASP A 25 9.00 -22.96 -17.13
C ASP A 25 8.51 -22.52 -15.72
N ILE A 26 9.16 -21.52 -15.14
CA ILE A 26 8.59 -20.69 -14.07
C ILE A 26 8.60 -19.25 -14.57
N VAL A 27 7.86 -18.97 -15.63
CA VAL A 27 7.88 -17.66 -16.30
C VAL A 27 7.02 -16.61 -15.57
N GLN A 28 6.14 -17.01 -14.66
CA GLN A 28 5.29 -16.07 -13.92
C GLN A 28 5.91 -15.54 -12.63
N GLU A 29 6.81 -16.29 -12.00
CA GLU A 29 7.42 -15.89 -10.73
C GLU A 29 8.57 -14.88 -10.86
N GLN A 30 9.02 -14.57 -12.05
CA GLN A 30 10.13 -13.63 -12.27
C GLN A 30 9.73 -12.13 -12.21
N TRP A 31 8.45 -11.82 -12.21
CA TRP A 31 7.96 -10.44 -12.28
C TRP A 31 7.48 -9.90 -10.94
N TYR A 32 7.20 -10.77 -9.99
CA TYR A 32 6.66 -10.39 -8.69
C TYR A 32 7.49 -10.99 -7.56
N HIS A 33 7.63 -10.25 -6.47
CA HIS A 33 8.29 -10.76 -5.28
C HIS A 33 7.46 -11.87 -4.63
N SER A 34 8.12 -12.97 -4.28
CA SER A 34 7.62 -13.90 -3.28
C SER A 34 7.76 -13.27 -1.88
N TYR A 35 7.04 -13.80 -0.90
CA TYR A 35 7.23 -13.36 0.49
C TYR A 35 8.71 -13.46 0.94
N LEU A 36 9.43 -14.50 0.49
CA LEU A 36 10.84 -14.69 0.84
C LEU A 36 11.74 -13.61 0.22
N THR A 37 11.62 -13.37 -1.08
CA THR A 37 12.46 -12.35 -1.75
C THR A 37 12.17 -10.97 -1.20
N LEU A 38 10.90 -10.59 -1.06
CA LEU A 38 10.50 -9.36 -0.42
C LEU A 38 11.09 -9.19 0.99
N THR A 39 11.04 -10.25 1.81
CA THR A 39 11.59 -10.21 3.17
C THR A 39 13.10 -9.94 3.15
N LEU A 40 13.85 -10.57 2.23
CA LEU A 40 15.29 -10.36 2.12
C LEU A 40 15.61 -8.91 1.70
N ASP A 41 14.86 -8.36 0.76
CA ASP A 41 15.09 -7.02 0.25
C ASP A 41 14.78 -5.95 1.30
N VAL A 42 13.64 -6.05 2.02
CA VAL A 42 13.31 -5.06 3.06
C VAL A 42 14.26 -5.12 4.26
N GLN A 43 14.81 -6.30 4.58
CA GLN A 43 15.83 -6.44 5.60
C GLN A 43 17.16 -5.82 5.16
N ALA A 44 17.55 -6.05 3.89
CA ALA A 44 18.75 -5.43 3.32
C ALA A 44 18.63 -3.90 3.32
N TRP A 45 17.49 -3.33 2.94
CA TRP A 45 17.28 -1.88 3.01
C TRP A 45 17.47 -1.30 4.41
N ALA A 46 16.97 -1.98 5.43
CA ALA A 46 17.14 -1.52 6.80
C ALA A 46 18.58 -1.64 7.32
N GLU A 47 19.35 -2.61 6.80
CA GLU A 47 20.78 -2.76 7.11
C GLU A 47 21.65 -1.75 6.36
N ASP A 48 21.35 -1.52 5.07
CA ASP A 48 22.16 -0.69 4.18
C ASP A 48 21.89 0.81 4.34
N TYR A 49 20.65 1.20 4.72
CA TYR A 49 20.22 2.61 4.77
C TYR A 49 19.55 2.98 6.11
N PRO A 50 20.19 2.72 7.27
CA PRO A 50 19.58 2.91 8.59
C PRO A 50 19.23 4.37 8.92
N GLU A 51 19.79 5.34 8.19
CA GLU A 51 19.49 6.77 8.35
C GLU A 51 18.12 7.18 7.77
N ILE A 52 17.59 6.38 6.84
CA ILE A 52 16.29 6.67 6.22
C ILE A 52 15.30 5.50 6.33
N VAL A 53 15.72 4.28 6.64
CA VAL A 53 14.85 3.10 6.68
C VAL A 53 14.79 2.51 8.09
N ILE A 54 13.57 2.39 8.62
CA ILE A 54 13.27 1.60 9.81
C ILE A 54 12.33 0.47 9.41
N LEU A 55 12.71 -0.77 9.70
CA LEU A 55 11.88 -1.94 9.44
C LEU A 55 11.14 -2.36 10.71
N THR A 56 9.81 -2.45 10.61
CA THR A 56 8.92 -2.83 11.73
C THR A 56 8.03 -3.99 11.34
N VAL A 57 7.62 -4.77 12.33
CA VAL A 57 6.63 -5.84 12.17
C VAL A 57 5.30 -5.35 12.75
N ALA A 58 4.30 -5.15 11.89
CA ALA A 58 2.95 -4.77 12.34
C ALA A 58 2.21 -5.93 13.05
N GLY A 59 2.53 -7.16 12.68
CA GLY A 59 1.97 -8.40 13.22
C GLY A 59 2.38 -9.59 12.36
N GLN A 60 1.62 -10.67 12.45
CA GLN A 60 1.90 -11.88 11.69
C GLN A 60 0.61 -12.42 11.04
N THR A 61 0.77 -13.11 9.90
CA THR A 61 -0.30 -13.88 9.28
C THR A 61 -0.62 -15.15 10.09
N GLU A 62 -1.65 -15.89 9.68
CA GLU A 62 -2.02 -17.16 10.30
C GLU A 62 -0.87 -18.18 10.29
N LEU A 63 -0.03 -18.23 9.26
CA LEU A 63 1.16 -19.09 9.19
C LEU A 63 2.41 -18.47 9.84
N GLY A 64 2.27 -17.33 10.52
CA GLY A 64 3.37 -16.71 11.25
C GLY A 64 4.36 -15.92 10.38
N LYS A 65 3.98 -15.56 9.15
CA LYS A 65 4.77 -14.64 8.34
C LYS A 65 4.65 -13.22 8.90
N ASN A 66 5.77 -12.52 9.02
CA ASN A 66 5.78 -11.15 9.47
C ASN A 66 5.11 -10.21 8.46
N LEU A 67 4.26 -9.34 8.95
CA LEU A 67 3.71 -8.22 8.19
C LEU A 67 4.69 -7.06 8.28
N TRP A 68 5.55 -6.95 7.27
CA TRP A 68 6.61 -5.98 7.22
C TRP A 68 6.08 -4.59 6.89
N VAL A 69 6.41 -3.61 7.73
CA VAL A 69 6.24 -2.18 7.43
C VAL A 69 7.60 -1.55 7.27
N VAL A 70 7.86 -1.03 6.09
CA VAL A 70 9.05 -0.23 5.78
C VAL A 70 8.71 1.24 6.06
N GLN A 71 9.37 1.83 7.03
CA GLN A 71 9.23 3.25 7.37
C GLN A 71 10.38 4.01 6.73
N ILE A 72 10.07 5.02 5.92
CA ILE A 72 11.07 5.78 5.16
C ILE A 72 10.90 7.27 5.45
N SER A 73 11.97 7.90 5.91
CA SER A 73 12.04 9.34 6.20
C SER A 73 13.50 9.75 6.38
N ASP A 74 13.80 11.02 6.38
CA ASP A 74 15.07 11.52 6.95
C ASP A 74 14.99 11.46 8.48
N TRP A 75 15.37 10.34 9.08
CA TRP A 75 15.34 10.13 10.53
C TRP A 75 16.42 10.92 11.28
N THR A 76 17.26 11.67 10.58
CA THR A 76 18.21 12.61 11.23
C THR A 76 17.51 13.88 11.72
N GLN A 77 16.28 14.10 11.31
CA GLN A 77 15.44 15.24 11.67
C GLN A 77 14.08 14.75 12.18
N ASP A 78 13.72 15.14 13.40
CA ASP A 78 12.42 14.81 14.00
C ASP A 78 11.26 15.67 13.47
N THR A 79 11.58 16.78 12.82
CA THR A 79 10.60 17.76 12.33
C THR A 79 10.96 18.23 10.94
N LYS A 80 9.97 18.82 10.26
CA LYS A 80 10.20 19.55 9.01
C LYS A 80 11.15 20.72 9.20
N PRO A 81 11.75 21.25 8.14
CA PRO A 81 12.66 22.42 8.23
C PRO A 81 12.04 23.67 8.87
N ASN A 82 10.71 23.79 8.87
CA ASN A 82 10.00 24.90 9.54
C ASN A 82 9.70 24.64 11.03
N GLY A 83 10.10 23.49 11.57
CA GLY A 83 9.90 23.09 12.97
C GLY A 83 8.53 22.48 13.28
N THR A 84 7.67 22.23 12.28
CA THR A 84 6.42 21.49 12.48
C THR A 84 6.64 19.99 12.35
N GLN A 85 5.71 19.17 12.84
CA GLN A 85 5.76 17.72 12.68
C GLN A 85 5.72 17.35 11.20
N LYS A 86 6.35 16.23 10.84
CA LYS A 86 6.25 15.66 9.48
C LYS A 86 4.84 15.16 9.23
N GLU A 87 4.41 15.21 7.97
CA GLU A 87 3.21 14.51 7.55
C GLU A 87 3.44 13.00 7.55
N ILE A 88 2.41 12.27 7.94
CA ILE A 88 2.44 10.80 7.96
C ILE A 88 1.63 10.27 6.79
N VAL A 89 2.29 9.51 5.91
CA VAL A 89 1.66 8.79 4.82
C VAL A 89 1.72 7.29 5.11
N TYR A 90 0.56 6.65 5.12
CA TYR A 90 0.45 5.21 5.25
C TYR A 90 0.02 4.59 3.92
N ILE A 91 0.78 3.60 3.46
CA ILE A 91 0.52 2.87 2.22
C ILE A 91 0.44 1.40 2.55
N ASP A 92 -0.55 0.70 2.00
CA ASP A 92 -0.54 -0.76 2.04
C ASP A 92 -0.81 -1.38 0.67
N GLY A 93 -0.32 -2.61 0.51
CA GLY A 93 -0.53 -3.44 -0.66
C GLY A 93 -0.91 -4.86 -0.28
N GLY A 94 -1.50 -5.58 -1.23
CA GLY A 94 -1.73 -7.01 -1.08
C GLY A 94 -2.83 -7.40 -0.11
N HIS A 95 -3.91 -6.63 0.03
CA HIS A 95 -5.12 -7.08 0.73
C HIS A 95 -5.66 -8.37 0.13
N HIS A 96 -5.61 -8.48 -1.20
CA HIS A 96 -5.96 -9.70 -1.92
C HIS A 96 -4.68 -10.38 -2.39
N GLY A 97 -4.49 -11.65 -2.02
CA GLY A 97 -3.24 -12.34 -2.28
C GLY A 97 -2.93 -12.55 -3.77
N ASN A 98 -3.96 -12.67 -4.62
CA ASN A 98 -3.78 -12.79 -6.06
C ASN A 98 -3.62 -11.44 -6.81
N GLU A 99 -3.64 -10.34 -6.10
CA GLU A 99 -3.41 -9.00 -6.67
C GLU A 99 -1.92 -8.63 -6.54
N HIS A 100 -1.04 -9.46 -7.13
CA HIS A 100 0.41 -9.33 -7.01
C HIS A 100 0.94 -7.94 -7.36
N LEU A 101 0.40 -7.29 -8.40
CA LEU A 101 0.81 -5.94 -8.78
C LEU A 101 0.54 -4.91 -7.68
N GLY A 102 -0.50 -5.09 -6.86
CA GLY A 102 -0.76 -4.20 -5.72
C GLY A 102 0.37 -4.26 -4.67
N THR A 103 0.87 -5.46 -4.40
CA THR A 103 2.07 -5.68 -3.58
C THR A 103 3.32 -5.05 -4.21
N GLU A 104 3.54 -5.29 -5.51
CA GLU A 104 4.69 -4.72 -6.23
C GLU A 104 4.67 -3.20 -6.27
N LEU A 105 3.50 -2.57 -6.44
CA LEU A 105 3.40 -1.11 -6.40
C LEU A 105 3.79 -0.55 -5.04
N ALA A 106 3.39 -1.20 -3.94
CA ALA A 106 3.83 -0.82 -2.61
C ALA A 106 5.35 -1.01 -2.43
N PHE A 107 5.90 -2.14 -2.90
CA PHE A 107 7.34 -2.41 -2.89
C PHE A 107 8.12 -1.38 -3.70
N LEU A 108 7.74 -1.17 -4.97
CA LEU A 108 8.39 -0.20 -5.86
C LEU A 108 8.28 1.23 -5.36
N THR A 109 7.23 1.56 -4.60
CA THR A 109 7.14 2.86 -3.95
C THR A 109 8.22 3.02 -2.90
N ALA A 110 8.46 2.00 -2.07
CA ALA A 110 9.55 2.03 -1.09
C ALA A 110 10.92 2.13 -1.77
N GLU A 111 11.16 1.27 -2.76
CA GLU A 111 12.40 1.25 -3.55
C GLU A 111 12.70 2.60 -4.19
N TYR A 112 11.70 3.23 -4.82
CA TYR A 112 11.83 4.56 -5.44
C TYR A 112 12.36 5.62 -4.47
N TYR A 113 11.81 5.69 -3.27
CA TYR A 113 12.25 6.68 -2.30
C TYR A 113 13.63 6.37 -1.73
N ILE A 114 13.96 5.10 -1.56
CA ILE A 114 15.30 4.69 -1.10
C ILE A 114 16.35 4.98 -2.17
N GLU A 115 16.11 4.52 -3.40
CA GLU A 115 17.04 4.75 -4.52
C GLU A 115 17.19 6.23 -4.84
N GLY A 116 16.11 6.99 -4.83
CA GLY A 116 16.14 8.43 -5.07
C GLY A 116 16.94 9.18 -4.01
N TRP A 117 16.81 8.80 -2.73
CA TRP A 117 17.64 9.35 -1.65
C TRP A 117 19.12 9.06 -1.89
N VAL A 118 19.47 7.81 -2.20
CA VAL A 118 20.84 7.39 -2.47
C VAL A 118 21.44 8.10 -3.70
N ALA A 119 20.60 8.34 -4.72
CA ALA A 119 20.98 9.10 -5.91
C ALA A 119 21.15 10.60 -5.66
N GLY A 120 20.67 11.11 -4.53
CA GLY A 120 20.65 12.55 -4.25
C GLY A 120 19.57 13.30 -5.03
N ASP A 121 18.48 12.63 -5.38
CA ASP A 121 17.34 13.23 -6.05
C ASP A 121 16.67 14.27 -5.13
N GLN A 122 16.65 15.53 -5.57
CA GLN A 122 16.18 16.63 -4.74
C GLN A 122 14.68 16.54 -4.43
N ASP A 123 13.88 16.02 -5.34
CA ASP A 123 12.44 15.88 -5.13
C ASP A 123 12.16 14.81 -4.06
N VAL A 124 12.91 13.70 -4.07
CA VAL A 124 12.84 12.67 -3.04
C VAL A 124 13.32 13.19 -1.70
N ILE A 125 14.46 13.87 -1.66
CA ILE A 125 14.99 14.49 -0.43
C ILE A 125 13.98 15.48 0.15
N ASP A 126 13.37 16.29 -0.69
CA ASP A 126 12.35 17.27 -0.30
C ASP A 126 11.10 16.60 0.30
N VAL A 127 10.72 15.42 -0.18
CA VAL A 127 9.63 14.64 0.40
C VAL A 127 10.07 14.04 1.75
N LEU A 128 11.18 13.31 1.80
CA LEU A 128 11.59 12.58 3.01
C LEU A 128 12.00 13.49 4.18
N THR A 129 12.41 14.73 3.91
CA THR A 129 12.63 15.73 4.96
C THR A 129 11.35 16.29 5.57
N LYS A 130 10.19 16.06 4.94
CA LYS A 130 8.89 16.59 5.36
C LYS A 130 7.88 15.53 5.74
N THR A 131 8.13 14.27 5.37
CA THR A 131 7.15 13.20 5.42
C THR A 131 7.74 11.92 6.01
N GLU A 132 6.94 11.21 6.78
CA GLU A 132 7.18 9.83 7.20
C GLU A 132 6.30 8.91 6.36
N LEU A 133 6.92 8.07 5.56
CA LEU A 133 6.24 7.05 4.76
C LEU A 133 6.22 5.74 5.55
N HIS A 134 5.06 5.17 5.79
CA HIS A 134 4.91 3.86 6.42
C HIS A 134 4.25 2.93 5.40
N ILE A 135 5.00 1.95 4.90
CA ILE A 135 4.57 1.11 3.78
C ILE A 135 4.47 -0.35 4.24
N LEU A 136 3.25 -0.86 4.42
CA LEU A 136 2.96 -2.26 4.64
C LEU A 136 2.84 -2.94 3.28
N ILE A 137 3.88 -3.66 2.84
CA ILE A 137 4.02 -4.05 1.45
C ILE A 137 3.10 -5.21 1.06
N MET A 138 2.95 -6.22 1.93
CA MET A 138 2.19 -7.44 1.62
C MET A 138 1.34 -7.85 2.82
N LEU A 139 0.08 -7.41 2.84
CA LEU A 139 -0.83 -7.70 3.96
C LEU A 139 -1.24 -9.18 3.99
N ASN A 140 -1.63 -9.75 2.85
CA ASN A 140 -2.09 -11.14 2.71
C ASN A 140 -0.99 -12.06 2.17
N ALA A 141 0.10 -12.20 2.93
CA ALA A 141 1.26 -12.97 2.49
C ALA A 141 0.97 -14.47 2.37
N ASP A 142 0.03 -15.01 3.11
CA ASP A 142 -0.37 -16.41 2.99
C ASP A 142 -1.23 -16.66 1.76
N GLY A 143 -2.18 -15.75 1.47
CA GLY A 143 -2.98 -15.81 0.26
C GLY A 143 -2.16 -15.55 -1.01
N ASN A 144 -1.11 -14.73 -0.92
CA ASN A 144 -0.19 -14.48 -2.02
C ASN A 144 0.55 -15.74 -2.46
N ASP A 145 1.07 -16.53 -1.51
CA ASP A 145 1.78 -17.79 -1.80
C ASP A 145 0.93 -18.82 -2.57
N ILE A 146 -0.38 -18.79 -2.39
CA ILE A 146 -1.31 -19.74 -3.02
C ILE A 146 -2.19 -19.10 -4.09
N ASP A 147 -1.85 -17.88 -4.51
CA ASP A 147 -2.50 -17.12 -5.58
C ASP A 147 -4.01 -17.03 -5.40
N THR A 148 -4.46 -16.66 -4.20
CA THR A 148 -5.87 -16.53 -3.87
C THR A 148 -6.24 -15.13 -3.43
N ARG A 149 -7.45 -14.70 -3.74
CA ARG A 149 -7.99 -13.41 -3.27
C ARG A 149 -8.06 -13.35 -1.74
N TRP A 150 -8.51 -14.44 -1.12
CA TRP A 150 -8.80 -14.53 0.30
C TRP A 150 -7.56 -14.88 1.12
N ASN A 151 -7.61 -14.69 2.43
CA ASN A 151 -6.62 -15.26 3.32
C ASN A 151 -6.86 -16.79 3.50
N LEU A 152 -6.07 -17.46 4.36
CA LEU A 152 -6.21 -18.89 4.58
C LEU A 152 -7.55 -19.32 5.18
N ASN A 153 -8.22 -18.43 5.89
CA ASN A 153 -9.56 -18.66 6.45
C ASN A 153 -10.67 -18.42 5.44
N GLN A 154 -10.33 -18.16 4.17
CA GLN A 154 -11.25 -17.79 3.08
C GLN A 154 -12.02 -16.52 3.37
N VAL A 155 -11.42 -15.59 4.08
CA VAL A 155 -11.95 -14.26 4.38
C VAL A 155 -11.39 -13.25 3.39
N ASP A 156 -12.26 -12.39 2.86
CA ASP A 156 -11.86 -11.20 2.12
C ASP A 156 -11.38 -10.15 3.11
N LEU A 157 -10.07 -9.94 3.19
CA LEU A 157 -9.48 -9.01 4.15
C LEU A 157 -9.99 -7.57 3.97
N ASN A 158 -10.31 -7.18 2.73
CA ASN A 158 -10.91 -5.88 2.43
C ASN A 158 -12.41 -5.81 2.78
N ARG A 159 -12.94 -6.78 3.53
CA ARG A 159 -14.29 -6.83 4.11
C ARG A 159 -14.28 -7.08 5.62
N ASN A 160 -13.09 -7.23 6.20
CA ASN A 160 -12.93 -7.65 7.60
C ASN A 160 -12.72 -6.48 8.57
N TYR A 161 -12.70 -5.23 8.11
CA TYR A 161 -12.64 -4.03 8.96
C TYR A 161 -13.98 -3.71 9.61
N ASP A 162 -14.00 -2.93 10.69
CA ASP A 162 -15.21 -2.72 11.52
C ASP A 162 -16.20 -1.69 10.95
N HIS A 163 -15.74 -0.78 10.10
CA HIS A 163 -16.60 0.26 9.56
C HIS A 163 -17.71 -0.33 8.70
N TYR A 164 -18.92 -0.37 9.27
CA TYR A 164 -20.10 -1.02 8.68
C TYR A 164 -19.88 -2.50 8.31
N TRP A 165 -19.11 -3.21 9.12
CA TRP A 165 -18.85 -4.63 8.94
C TRP A 165 -20.14 -5.42 8.68
N ASN A 166 -20.05 -6.47 7.86
CA ASN A 166 -21.13 -7.39 7.50
C ASN A 166 -22.38 -6.73 6.85
N THR A 167 -22.23 -5.55 6.26
CA THR A 167 -23.32 -4.94 5.48
C THR A 167 -23.39 -5.47 4.04
N CYS A 168 -22.41 -6.27 3.63
CA CYS A 168 -22.31 -6.98 2.35
C CYS A 168 -22.12 -8.49 2.60
N PRO A 169 -23.18 -9.23 3.00
CA PRO A 169 -23.07 -10.60 3.51
C PRO A 169 -22.58 -11.64 2.49
N THR A 170 -22.54 -11.31 1.20
CA THR A 170 -22.04 -12.20 0.15
C THR A 170 -20.54 -12.11 -0.07
N THR A 171 -19.83 -11.30 0.70
CA THR A 171 -18.42 -10.93 0.45
C THR A 171 -17.42 -11.60 1.38
N GLN A 172 -17.82 -12.59 2.18
CA GLN A 172 -16.94 -13.33 3.10
C GLN A 172 -16.18 -12.42 4.08
N PRO A 173 -16.89 -11.66 4.93
CA PRO A 173 -16.29 -10.64 5.78
C PRO A 173 -15.63 -11.20 7.06
N GLY A 174 -15.55 -12.52 7.22
CA GLY A 174 -15.09 -13.18 8.45
C GLY A 174 -16.19 -13.36 9.50
N SER A 175 -15.82 -13.88 10.66
CA SER A 175 -16.75 -14.18 11.76
C SER A 175 -17.13 -12.94 12.59
N SER A 176 -16.29 -11.94 12.59
CA SER A 176 -16.47 -10.61 13.17
C SER A 176 -15.56 -9.62 12.48
N ALA A 177 -15.79 -8.33 12.71
CA ALA A 177 -14.78 -7.33 12.37
C ALA A 177 -13.45 -7.68 13.03
N PHE A 178 -12.37 -7.51 12.28
CA PHE A 178 -11.00 -7.84 12.71
C PHE A 178 -10.84 -9.28 13.22
N SER A 179 -11.61 -10.24 12.69
CA SER A 179 -11.44 -11.66 13.02
C SER A 179 -10.12 -12.23 12.50
N GLU A 180 -9.54 -11.59 11.49
CA GLU A 180 -8.31 -12.07 10.85
C GLU A 180 -7.08 -11.36 11.43
N SER A 181 -6.00 -12.13 11.60
CA SER A 181 -4.75 -11.63 12.19
C SER A 181 -4.16 -10.47 11.39
N GLU A 182 -4.28 -10.51 10.07
CA GLU A 182 -3.75 -9.52 9.15
C GLU A 182 -4.46 -8.16 9.31
N THR A 183 -5.78 -8.14 9.29
CA THR A 183 -6.57 -6.90 9.43
C THR A 183 -6.49 -6.32 10.83
N LEU A 184 -6.45 -7.19 11.85
CA LEU A 184 -6.25 -6.77 13.24
C LEU A 184 -4.87 -6.12 13.41
N ALA A 185 -3.83 -6.72 12.83
CA ALA A 185 -2.46 -6.20 12.88
C ALA A 185 -2.37 -4.84 12.17
N ASN A 186 -2.94 -4.72 10.96
CA ASN A 186 -2.98 -3.48 10.21
C ASN A 186 -3.70 -2.37 11.01
N SER A 187 -4.90 -2.66 11.52
CA SER A 187 -5.66 -1.71 12.33
C SER A 187 -4.91 -1.30 13.61
N ASN A 188 -4.29 -2.25 14.31
CA ASN A 188 -3.50 -1.94 15.49
C ASN A 188 -2.30 -1.04 15.17
N TYR A 189 -1.60 -1.32 14.07
CA TYR A 189 -0.50 -0.48 13.62
C TYR A 189 -0.97 0.95 13.35
N MET A 190 -2.04 1.12 12.57
CA MET A 190 -2.60 2.44 12.27
C MET A 190 -3.02 3.18 13.53
N ASN A 191 -3.67 2.52 14.48
CA ASN A 191 -4.17 3.17 15.68
C ASN A 191 -3.10 3.46 16.75
N THR A 192 -1.95 2.77 16.71
CA THR A 192 -0.93 2.88 17.78
C THR A 192 0.37 3.51 17.32
N VAL A 193 0.74 3.34 16.05
CA VAL A 193 2.00 3.86 15.50
C VAL A 193 1.77 5.11 14.66
N VAL A 194 0.71 5.14 13.87
CA VAL A 194 0.37 6.27 13.00
C VAL A 194 -1.05 6.80 13.24
N PRO A 195 -1.45 7.11 14.49
CA PRO A 195 -2.83 7.51 14.82
C PRO A 195 -3.25 8.81 14.14
N ASP A 196 -2.30 9.66 13.80
CA ASP A 196 -2.49 10.97 13.17
C ASP A 196 -2.12 10.94 11.67
N VAL A 197 -2.34 9.80 10.98
CA VAL A 197 -2.06 9.67 9.54
C VAL A 197 -2.78 10.77 8.74
N ASP A 198 -1.99 11.47 7.92
CA ASP A 198 -2.51 12.55 7.05
C ASP A 198 -3.03 12.01 5.72
N LEU A 199 -2.41 10.91 5.22
CA LEU A 199 -2.72 10.33 3.94
C LEU A 199 -2.65 8.80 4.03
N TYR A 200 -3.73 8.13 3.63
CA TYR A 200 -3.77 6.68 3.49
C TYR A 200 -4.01 6.26 2.05
N VAL A 201 -3.21 5.32 1.59
CA VAL A 201 -3.27 4.76 0.23
C VAL A 201 -3.30 3.25 0.32
N THR A 202 -4.23 2.60 -0.40
CA THR A 202 -4.23 1.15 -0.55
C THR A 202 -4.06 0.76 -2.02
N MET A 203 -3.14 -0.18 -2.27
CA MET A 203 -2.79 -0.63 -3.61
C MET A 203 -3.51 -1.93 -3.94
N HIS A 204 -4.35 -1.87 -4.96
CA HIS A 204 -5.09 -3.00 -5.51
C HIS A 204 -4.78 -3.19 -7.00
N THR A 205 -5.34 -4.26 -7.61
CA THR A 205 -5.26 -4.47 -9.05
C THR A 205 -6.62 -4.88 -9.64
N GLY A 206 -6.68 -4.97 -10.95
CA GLY A 206 -7.87 -5.41 -11.69
C GLY A 206 -8.48 -4.32 -12.56
N VAL A 207 -8.36 -3.04 -12.18
CA VAL A 207 -8.81 -1.90 -12.97
C VAL A 207 -7.81 -0.76 -12.87
N TRP A 208 -7.69 0.00 -13.97
CA TRP A 208 -6.88 1.21 -14.05
C TRP A 208 -7.71 2.40 -13.60
N ILE A 209 -7.76 2.64 -12.30
CA ILE A 209 -8.57 3.69 -11.70
C ILE A 209 -8.04 4.11 -10.34
N MET A 210 -8.23 5.37 -9.99
CA MET A 210 -8.06 5.88 -8.65
C MET A 210 -9.43 6.11 -8.01
N LEU A 211 -9.65 5.56 -6.83
CA LEU A 211 -10.89 5.66 -6.08
C LEU A 211 -10.68 6.42 -4.77
N TYR A 212 -11.67 7.20 -4.38
CA TYR A 212 -11.73 7.87 -3.08
C TYR A 212 -13.12 7.67 -2.43
N PRO A 213 -13.27 7.80 -1.10
CA PRO A 213 -14.52 7.57 -0.39
C PRO A 213 -15.68 8.47 -0.88
N TRP A 214 -16.91 8.02 -0.71
CA TRP A 214 -17.30 6.72 -0.14
C TRP A 214 -17.62 5.73 -1.26
N GLY A 215 -17.27 4.46 -1.06
CA GLY A 215 -17.63 3.39 -1.98
C GLY A 215 -19.08 2.92 -1.85
N LYS A 216 -19.75 3.19 -0.74
CA LYS A 216 -21.07 2.65 -0.42
C LYS A 216 -22.21 3.66 -0.53
N TRP A 217 -21.98 4.92 -0.20
CA TRP A 217 -23.02 5.95 -0.15
C TRP A 217 -22.86 6.96 -1.26
N PRO A 218 -23.96 7.56 -1.75
CA PRO A 218 -23.90 8.61 -2.76
C PRO A 218 -23.42 9.95 -2.18
N ASP A 219 -23.39 10.09 -0.85
CA ASP A 219 -22.95 11.31 -0.20
C ASP A 219 -21.42 11.45 -0.27
N GLN A 220 -20.95 12.68 -0.35
CA GLN A 220 -19.53 12.97 -0.27
C GLN A 220 -19.04 12.91 1.18
N PRO A 221 -17.78 12.51 1.44
CA PRO A 221 -17.18 12.63 2.76
C PRO A 221 -17.06 14.12 3.16
N SER A 222 -16.94 14.39 4.45
CA SER A 222 -16.87 15.78 4.96
C SER A 222 -15.66 16.56 4.46
N ASP A 223 -14.62 15.86 4.05
CA ASP A 223 -13.34 16.35 3.56
C ASP A 223 -13.18 16.20 2.04
N TRP A 224 -14.28 16.11 1.32
CA TRP A 224 -14.31 15.91 -0.14
C TRP A 224 -13.47 16.94 -0.94
N GLU A 225 -13.32 18.16 -0.43
CA GLU A 225 -12.53 19.20 -1.08
C GLU A 225 -11.03 18.81 -1.16
N LEU A 226 -10.52 18.10 -0.14
CA LEU A 226 -9.15 17.57 -0.15
C LEU A 226 -8.98 16.50 -1.24
N PHE A 227 -9.94 15.58 -1.36
CA PHE A 227 -9.92 14.58 -2.42
C PHE A 227 -9.96 15.21 -3.81
N TYR A 228 -10.71 16.30 -3.98
CA TYR A 228 -10.75 17.03 -5.25
C TYR A 228 -9.42 17.72 -5.54
N GLY A 229 -8.78 18.31 -4.52
CA GLY A 229 -7.44 18.89 -4.68
C GLY A 229 -6.43 17.83 -5.15
N ILE A 230 -6.40 16.67 -4.51
CA ILE A 230 -5.51 15.58 -4.91
C ILE A 230 -5.84 15.04 -6.29
N ARG A 231 -7.14 14.87 -6.61
CA ARG A 231 -7.59 14.48 -7.94
C ARG A 231 -7.02 15.44 -9.01
N ASP A 232 -7.12 16.72 -8.79
CA ASP A 232 -6.71 17.73 -9.75
C ASP A 232 -5.18 17.74 -9.94
N GLU A 233 -4.42 17.54 -8.87
CA GLU A 233 -2.96 17.35 -8.94
C GLU A 233 -2.58 16.07 -9.69
N VAL A 234 -3.24 14.95 -9.40
CA VAL A 234 -2.99 13.69 -10.11
C VAL A 234 -3.34 13.83 -11.59
N HIS A 235 -4.45 14.46 -11.95
CA HIS A 235 -4.82 14.70 -13.35
C HIS A 235 -3.83 15.60 -14.08
N THR A 236 -3.20 16.53 -13.39
CA THR A 236 -2.18 17.39 -13.98
C THR A 236 -0.92 16.60 -14.34
N ASN A 237 -0.57 15.60 -13.53
CA ASN A 237 0.67 14.85 -13.68
C ASN A 237 0.46 13.50 -14.40
N ILE A 238 -0.74 12.93 -14.31
CA ILE A 238 -1.09 11.60 -14.88
C ILE A 238 -2.44 11.75 -15.59
N SER A 239 -2.44 12.29 -16.82
CA SER A 239 -3.65 12.63 -17.57
C SER A 239 -4.53 11.43 -17.95
N ASP A 240 -3.98 10.24 -17.97
CA ASP A 240 -4.65 9.04 -18.52
C ASP A 240 -5.34 8.18 -17.45
N ILE A 241 -5.21 8.52 -16.16
CA ILE A 241 -5.86 7.74 -15.11
C ILE A 241 -7.29 8.24 -14.84
N PRO A 242 -8.32 7.41 -14.97
CA PRO A 242 -9.66 7.76 -14.54
C PRO A 242 -9.70 7.92 -13.02
N ILE A 243 -10.12 9.09 -12.55
CA ILE A 243 -10.28 9.36 -11.12
C ILE A 243 -11.76 9.61 -10.85
N GLN A 244 -12.33 8.81 -9.98
CA GLN A 244 -13.77 8.84 -9.74
C GLN A 244 -14.06 8.71 -8.25
N ASN A 245 -15.12 9.42 -7.83
CA ASN A 245 -15.82 9.04 -6.61
C ASN A 245 -16.47 7.67 -6.85
N ALA A 246 -16.22 6.75 -5.95
CA ALA A 246 -16.68 5.37 -6.05
C ALA A 246 -18.20 5.21 -6.19
N ASN A 247 -18.99 6.24 -5.90
CA ASN A 247 -20.45 6.24 -6.05
C ASN A 247 -21.00 6.83 -7.34
N GLN A 248 -20.17 7.45 -8.17
CA GLN A 248 -20.66 8.18 -9.35
C GLN A 248 -20.80 7.30 -10.58
N ASP A 249 -20.31 6.06 -10.55
CA ASP A 249 -20.37 5.17 -11.69
C ASP A 249 -20.78 3.75 -11.27
N THR A 250 -21.75 3.17 -11.95
CA THR A 250 -22.29 1.83 -11.65
C THR A 250 -21.22 0.74 -11.79
N ILE A 251 -20.21 0.96 -12.64
CA ILE A 251 -19.11 0.03 -12.84
C ILE A 251 -18.17 0.02 -11.62
N VAL A 252 -18.04 1.15 -10.95
CA VAL A 252 -17.20 1.32 -9.77
C VAL A 252 -17.82 0.68 -8.53
N LEU A 253 -19.14 0.57 -8.46
CA LEU A 253 -19.83 -0.04 -7.31
C LEU A 253 -19.47 -1.52 -7.10
N GLU A 254 -19.02 -2.23 -8.12
CA GLU A 254 -18.54 -3.61 -7.96
C GLU A 254 -17.16 -3.70 -7.31
N PHE A 255 -16.35 -2.63 -7.39
CA PHE A 255 -14.97 -2.59 -6.90
C PHE A 255 -14.77 -1.68 -5.68
N SER A 256 -15.76 -0.90 -5.34
CA SER A 256 -15.65 0.18 -4.36
C SER A 256 -16.09 -0.18 -2.96
N TYR A 257 -16.03 -1.43 -2.57
CA TYR A 257 -16.21 -1.80 -1.17
C TYR A 257 -14.92 -1.56 -0.39
N THR A 258 -14.44 -0.34 -0.42
CA THR A 258 -13.54 0.13 0.62
C THR A 258 -14.39 0.42 1.84
N ASN A 259 -14.21 -0.33 2.89
CA ASN A 259 -14.79 -0.02 4.18
C ASN A 259 -14.14 1.24 4.75
#